data_6bdccb8702716ac47b8e9600b709792b
#
_entry.id   6bdccb8702716ac47b8e9600b709792b
#
_cell.length_a   1.000
_cell.length_b   1.000
_cell.length_c   1.000
_cell.angle_alpha   90.00
_cell.angle_beta   90.00
_cell.angle_gamma   90.00
#
_symmetry.space_group_name_H-M   'P 1'
#
loop_
_entity.id
_entity.type
_entity.pdbx_description
1 polymer ?
#
loop_
_entity_poly.entity_id
_entity_poly.type
_entity_poly.pdbx_seq_one_letter_code
_entity_poly.pdbx_strand_id
1 'polypeptide(L)'
;RISKWIHRTPILQSSSINKIAGAEIYFKCENFQKIGAFKMRGALNAVMSTKKQNLKKGFVTHSSGNHAQAVALSSNIANTKAYIVMPKGAPKIKIKAVRGYGAEVTLCENNEDSRVRTCDKIIKETGANFIHPFDNDDVILGQSTCAKEIYEELPDLHYIISPVGGGGLASGTILSLIHISEPTRRYAI
;
A
#
# COMPACT_ATOMS: atom_id res chain seq x y z
N ARG A 1 -8.57 12.49 1.60
CA ARG A 1 -7.60 12.52 2.70
C ARG A 1 -6.15 12.50 2.18
N ILE A 2 -5.79 11.58 1.29
CA ILE A 2 -4.40 11.34 0.82
C ILE A 2 -4.06 12.02 -0.51
N SER A 3 -5.00 12.55 -1.25
CA SER A 3 -4.84 13.02 -2.65
C SER A 3 -3.69 14.01 -2.88
N LYS A 4 -3.45 14.92 -1.95
CA LYS A 4 -2.36 15.91 -2.04
C LYS A 4 -0.96 15.33 -1.82
N TRP A 5 -0.87 14.08 -1.36
CA TRP A 5 0.40 13.45 -0.97
C TRP A 5 0.80 12.28 -1.87
N ILE A 6 -0.12 11.78 -2.67
CA ILE A 6 0.11 10.70 -3.64
C ILE A 6 0.12 11.25 -5.06
N HIS A 7 0.64 10.46 -5.98
CA HIS A 7 0.50 10.74 -7.40
C HIS A 7 -0.83 10.18 -7.93
N ARG A 8 -1.56 10.95 -8.73
CA ARG A 8 -2.54 10.37 -9.64
C ARG A 8 -1.76 9.74 -10.78
N THR A 9 -1.60 8.43 -10.74
CA THR A 9 -0.76 7.70 -11.69
C THR A 9 -1.41 7.63 -13.07
N PRO A 10 -0.63 7.64 -14.16
CA PRO A 10 -1.19 7.58 -15.50
C PRO A 10 -1.82 6.22 -15.80
N ILE A 11 -2.77 6.24 -16.74
CA ILE A 11 -3.30 5.04 -17.39
C ILE A 11 -2.70 5.00 -18.79
N LEU A 12 -1.98 3.93 -19.10
CA LEU A 12 -1.29 3.74 -20.38
C LEU A 12 -1.88 2.56 -21.15
N GLN A 13 -1.70 2.56 -22.46
CA GLN A 13 -2.02 1.47 -23.35
C GLN A 13 -0.79 1.05 -24.16
N SER A 14 -0.84 -0.16 -24.72
CA SER A 14 0.14 -0.66 -25.67
C SER A 14 -0.57 -1.27 -26.86
N SER A 15 -0.38 -0.69 -28.03
CA SER A 15 -0.97 -1.20 -29.28
C SER A 15 -0.55 -2.65 -29.59
N SER A 16 0.70 -3.00 -29.28
CA SER A 16 1.20 -4.37 -29.47
C SER A 16 0.49 -5.36 -28.55
N ILE A 17 0.28 -5.00 -27.27
CA ILE A 17 -0.43 -5.85 -26.31
C ILE A 17 -1.90 -5.96 -26.70
N ASN A 18 -2.55 -4.87 -27.06
CA ASN A 18 -3.95 -4.86 -27.50
C ASN A 18 -4.15 -5.78 -28.71
N LYS A 19 -3.22 -5.74 -29.67
CA LYS A 19 -3.25 -6.63 -30.85
C LYS A 19 -3.14 -8.11 -30.48
N ILE A 20 -2.25 -8.46 -29.55
CA ILE A 20 -2.07 -9.83 -29.07
C ILE A 20 -3.31 -10.31 -28.30
N ALA A 21 -3.88 -9.47 -27.48
CA ALA A 21 -5.03 -9.81 -26.64
C ALA A 21 -6.37 -9.79 -27.38
N GLY A 22 -6.45 -9.15 -28.53
CA GLY A 22 -7.73 -8.89 -29.24
C GLY A 22 -8.69 -8.01 -28.44
N ALA A 23 -8.17 -7.16 -27.55
CA ALA A 23 -8.93 -6.31 -26.64
C ALA A 23 -8.18 -5.01 -26.32
N GLU A 24 -8.89 -4.00 -25.88
CA GLU A 24 -8.30 -2.77 -25.35
C GLU A 24 -7.86 -2.98 -23.91
N ILE A 25 -6.55 -2.97 -23.65
CA ILE A 25 -5.96 -3.16 -22.34
C ILE A 25 -5.38 -1.84 -21.84
N TYR A 26 -5.78 -1.46 -20.64
CA TYR A 26 -5.37 -0.25 -19.94
C TYR A 26 -4.57 -0.61 -18.70
N PHE A 27 -3.41 0.02 -18.54
CA PHE A 27 -2.49 -0.21 -17.42
C PHE A 27 -2.51 0.97 -16.47
N LYS A 28 -3.04 0.80 -15.27
CA LYS A 28 -2.87 1.77 -14.18
C LYS A 28 -1.46 1.65 -13.61
N CYS A 29 -0.61 2.61 -13.94
CA CYS A 29 0.83 2.52 -13.73
C CYS A 29 1.26 2.88 -12.30
N GLU A 30 0.95 2.03 -11.32
CA GLU A 30 1.32 2.23 -9.92
C GLU A 30 2.85 2.13 -9.65
N ASN A 31 3.65 1.73 -10.63
CA ASN A 31 5.09 1.88 -10.61
C ASN A 31 5.55 3.36 -10.64
N PHE A 32 4.69 4.29 -11.07
CA PHE A 32 4.93 5.73 -10.98
C PHE A 32 4.40 6.36 -9.69
N GLN A 33 3.80 5.57 -8.80
CA GLN A 33 3.43 6.05 -7.47
C GLN A 33 4.69 6.30 -6.63
N LYS A 34 4.58 7.15 -5.59
CA LYS A 34 5.65 7.33 -4.59
C LYS A 34 6.07 5.96 -4.06
N ILE A 35 7.34 5.80 -3.77
CA ILE A 35 8.00 4.53 -3.43
C ILE A 35 7.95 3.45 -4.55
N GLY A 36 7.48 3.82 -5.75
CA GLY A 36 7.37 2.91 -6.89
C GLY A 36 6.27 1.84 -6.77
N ALA A 37 5.24 2.06 -5.93
CA ALA A 37 4.20 1.05 -5.73
C ALA A 37 2.91 1.60 -5.11
N PHE A 38 1.79 0.94 -5.40
CA PHE A 38 0.46 1.23 -4.86
C PHE A 38 0.40 1.23 -3.32
N LYS A 39 1.34 0.57 -2.65
CA LYS A 39 1.39 0.46 -1.18
C LYS A 39 1.39 1.83 -0.49
N MET A 40 1.87 2.86 -1.14
CA MET A 40 1.83 4.23 -0.62
C MET A 40 0.42 4.70 -0.28
N ARG A 41 -0.56 4.34 -1.10
CA ARG A 41 -1.97 4.72 -0.93
C ARG A 41 -2.54 4.21 0.40
N GLY A 42 -2.40 2.90 0.65
CA GLY A 42 -2.91 2.27 1.86
C GLY A 42 -2.15 2.69 3.12
N ALA A 43 -0.83 2.68 3.08
CA ALA A 43 -0.02 3.05 4.23
C ALA A 43 -0.27 4.51 4.66
N LEU A 44 -0.32 5.42 3.69
CA LEU A 44 -0.59 6.82 3.98
C LEU A 44 -2.01 7.03 4.53
N ASN A 45 -3.00 6.32 3.97
CA ASN A 45 -4.35 6.41 4.49
C ASN A 45 -4.45 5.93 5.93
N ALA A 46 -3.82 4.82 6.28
CA ALA A 46 -3.79 4.28 7.63
C ALA A 46 -3.11 5.26 8.61
N VAL A 47 -1.97 5.83 8.23
CA VAL A 47 -1.29 6.85 9.03
C VAL A 47 -2.16 8.09 9.25
N MET A 48 -2.77 8.62 8.18
CA MET A 48 -3.59 9.83 8.23
C MET A 48 -4.98 9.63 8.86
N SER A 49 -5.44 8.38 9.02
CA SER A 49 -6.67 8.04 9.75
C SER A 49 -6.46 8.00 11.26
N THR A 50 -5.22 7.87 11.69
CA THR A 50 -4.89 7.69 13.10
C THR A 50 -5.19 8.96 13.92
N LYS A 51 -5.85 8.80 15.06
CA LYS A 51 -6.16 9.90 15.98
C LYS A 51 -4.88 10.58 16.47
N LYS A 52 -4.88 11.91 16.60
CA LYS A 52 -3.72 12.73 16.99
C LYS A 52 -2.98 12.21 18.24
N GLN A 53 -3.69 11.73 19.24
CA GLN A 53 -3.11 11.18 20.48
C GLN A 53 -2.27 9.91 20.23
N ASN A 54 -2.65 9.09 19.25
CA ASN A 54 -1.95 7.87 18.91
C ASN A 54 -0.83 8.12 17.89
N LEU A 55 -0.92 9.18 17.10
CA LEU A 55 0.07 9.55 16.09
C LEU A 55 1.47 9.74 16.72
N LYS A 56 1.53 10.32 17.92
CA LYS A 56 2.78 10.56 18.65
C LYS A 56 3.55 9.28 19.01
N LYS A 57 2.85 8.15 19.12
CA LYS A 57 3.45 6.85 19.44
C LYS A 57 4.24 6.24 18.26
N GLY A 58 4.00 6.75 17.05
CA GLY A 58 4.58 6.22 15.82
C GLY A 58 3.88 4.99 15.30
N PHE A 59 4.48 4.40 14.27
CA PHE A 59 3.95 3.23 13.57
C PHE A 59 4.99 2.13 13.47
N VAL A 60 4.54 0.88 13.55
CA VAL A 60 5.40 -0.29 13.39
C VAL A 60 4.81 -1.23 12.33
N THR A 61 5.68 -1.84 11.55
CA THR A 61 5.31 -2.93 10.63
C THR A 61 6.49 -3.86 10.38
N HIS A 62 6.19 -5.07 9.92
CA HIS A 62 7.21 -5.97 9.40
C HIS A 62 7.05 -6.11 7.88
N SER A 63 8.08 -5.76 7.15
CA SER A 63 8.13 -5.94 5.69
C SER A 63 9.54 -5.66 5.18
N SER A 64 9.98 -6.42 4.20
CA SER A 64 11.25 -6.17 3.48
C SER A 64 11.06 -5.49 2.12
N GLY A 65 9.83 -5.08 1.81
CA GLY A 65 9.46 -4.59 0.47
C GLY A 65 8.79 -3.22 0.47
N ASN A 66 7.85 -3.07 -0.46
CA ASN A 66 7.16 -1.80 -0.74
C ASN A 66 6.34 -1.29 0.46
N HIS A 67 5.78 -2.20 1.28
CA HIS A 67 5.01 -1.78 2.44
C HIS A 67 5.89 -1.11 3.51
N ALA A 68 7.10 -1.64 3.74
CA ALA A 68 8.08 -1.02 4.64
C ALA A 68 8.39 0.43 4.23
N GLN A 69 8.69 0.64 2.96
CA GLN A 69 8.97 1.97 2.41
C GLN A 69 7.75 2.89 2.50
N ALA A 70 6.56 2.35 2.22
CA ALA A 70 5.31 3.10 2.29
C ALA A 70 5.01 3.59 3.71
N VAL A 71 5.14 2.72 4.73
CA VAL A 71 4.92 3.11 6.13
C VAL A 71 5.99 4.11 6.57
N ALA A 72 7.26 3.90 6.20
CA ALA A 72 8.34 4.83 6.52
C ALA A 72 8.07 6.24 5.96
N LEU A 73 7.78 6.36 4.66
CA LEU A 73 7.49 7.65 4.02
C LEU A 73 6.20 8.28 4.57
N SER A 74 5.16 7.49 4.81
CA SER A 74 3.88 7.99 5.35
C SER A 74 4.05 8.55 6.76
N SER A 75 4.85 7.90 7.60
CA SER A 75 5.17 8.39 8.93
C SER A 75 5.99 9.67 8.90
N ASN A 76 6.96 9.75 7.98
CA ASN A 76 7.74 10.98 7.75
C ASN A 76 6.83 12.15 7.35
N ILE A 77 5.92 11.94 6.39
CA ILE A 77 4.93 12.96 5.97
C ILE A 77 4.05 13.42 7.14
N ALA A 78 3.69 12.49 8.03
CA ALA A 78 2.89 12.79 9.22
C ALA A 78 3.71 13.35 10.40
N ASN A 79 5.01 13.56 10.21
CA ASN A 79 5.95 14.01 11.23
C ASN A 79 5.90 13.13 12.50
N THR A 80 5.97 11.82 12.31
CA THR A 80 5.95 10.81 13.37
C THR A 80 6.98 9.71 13.11
N LYS A 81 7.27 8.89 14.12
CA LYS A 81 8.24 7.81 14.02
C LYS A 81 7.70 6.60 13.25
N ALA A 82 8.59 5.92 12.54
CA ALA A 82 8.34 4.63 11.94
C ALA A 82 9.38 3.61 12.43
N TYR A 83 8.90 2.46 12.88
CA TYR A 83 9.70 1.31 13.30
C TYR A 83 9.47 0.18 12.30
N ILE A 84 10.50 -0.20 11.55
CA ILE A 84 10.37 -1.19 10.50
C ILE A 84 11.19 -2.42 10.86
N VAL A 85 10.49 -3.54 11.02
CA VAL A 85 11.12 -4.86 11.26
C VAL A 85 11.41 -5.51 9.93
N MET A 86 12.69 -5.82 9.68
CA MET A 86 13.15 -6.44 8.44
C MET A 86 13.99 -7.67 8.74
N PRO A 87 13.92 -8.74 7.92
CA PRO A 87 14.80 -9.90 8.10
C PRO A 87 16.26 -9.52 7.81
N LYS A 88 17.22 -10.14 8.51
CA LYS A 88 18.67 -9.96 8.30
C LYS A 88 19.10 -10.19 6.85
N GLY A 89 18.40 -11.08 6.14
CA GLY A 89 18.63 -11.36 4.71
C GLY A 89 18.01 -10.35 3.74
N ALA A 90 17.39 -9.26 4.22
CA ALA A 90 16.83 -8.25 3.33
C ALA A 90 17.92 -7.55 2.49
N PRO A 91 17.68 -7.27 1.20
CA PRO A 91 18.65 -6.57 0.36
C PRO A 91 19.05 -5.23 0.97
N LYS A 92 20.36 -4.96 1.03
CA LYS A 92 20.92 -3.73 1.62
C LYS A 92 20.31 -2.46 1.03
N ILE A 93 20.00 -2.46 -0.27
CA ILE A 93 19.39 -1.32 -0.94
C ILE A 93 17.99 -1.00 -0.39
N LYS A 94 17.20 -2.03 -0.04
CA LYS A 94 15.87 -1.85 0.57
C LYS A 94 15.97 -1.32 2.00
N ILE A 95 16.93 -1.82 2.78
CA ILE A 95 17.20 -1.30 4.14
C ILE A 95 17.62 0.17 4.05
N LYS A 96 18.52 0.50 3.12
CA LYS A 96 18.96 1.89 2.88
C LYS A 96 17.79 2.80 2.50
N ALA A 97 16.91 2.35 1.61
CA ALA A 97 15.73 3.11 1.20
C ALA A 97 14.78 3.40 2.37
N VAL A 98 14.48 2.38 3.20
CA VAL A 98 13.62 2.55 4.38
C VAL A 98 14.22 3.54 5.39
N ARG A 99 15.51 3.43 5.66
CA ARG A 99 16.23 4.40 6.50
C ARG A 99 16.26 5.79 5.90
N GLY A 100 16.41 5.89 4.58
CA GLY A 100 16.38 7.16 3.84
C GLY A 100 15.04 7.90 3.96
N TYR A 101 13.94 7.19 4.22
CA TYR A 101 12.65 7.77 4.57
C TYR A 101 12.50 8.11 6.05
N GLY A 102 13.56 8.01 6.85
CA GLY A 102 13.57 8.41 8.26
C GLY A 102 13.10 7.33 9.25
N ALA A 103 12.97 6.08 8.82
CA ALA A 103 12.53 5.01 9.70
C ALA A 103 13.68 4.37 10.51
N GLU A 104 13.37 3.96 11.72
CA GLU A 104 14.22 3.10 12.55
C GLU A 104 14.04 1.64 12.09
N VAL A 105 15.14 0.98 11.67
CA VAL A 105 15.10 -0.39 11.17
C VAL A 105 15.68 -1.35 12.21
N THR A 106 14.86 -2.30 12.65
CA THR A 106 15.25 -3.42 13.50
C THR A 106 15.35 -4.69 12.67
N LEU A 107 16.49 -5.37 12.73
CA LEU A 107 16.70 -6.62 12.01
C LEU A 107 16.28 -7.82 12.87
N CYS A 108 15.61 -8.79 12.26
CA CYS A 108 15.16 -10.03 12.89
C CYS A 108 15.61 -11.26 12.09
N GLU A 109 15.38 -12.46 12.62
CA GLU A 109 15.61 -13.69 11.87
C GLU A 109 14.64 -13.83 10.70
N ASN A 110 15.02 -14.63 9.69
CA ASN A 110 14.25 -14.78 8.46
C ASN A 110 13.09 -15.79 8.60
N ASN A 111 12.28 -15.61 9.63
CA ASN A 111 11.03 -16.37 9.84
C ASN A 111 9.93 -15.47 10.35
N GLU A 112 8.69 -15.93 10.25
CA GLU A 112 7.51 -15.14 10.61
C GLU A 112 7.44 -14.87 12.11
N ASP A 113 7.68 -15.88 12.94
CA ASP A 113 7.65 -15.75 14.40
C ASP A 113 8.60 -14.67 14.91
N SER A 114 9.79 -14.59 14.35
CA SER A 114 10.76 -13.57 14.75
C SER A 114 10.31 -12.17 14.35
N ARG A 115 9.67 -12.03 13.19
CA ARG A 115 9.09 -10.75 12.73
C ARG A 115 7.99 -10.29 13.68
N VAL A 116 7.05 -11.17 14.00
CA VAL A 116 5.92 -10.87 14.89
C VAL A 116 6.44 -10.53 16.28
N ARG A 117 7.26 -11.39 16.90
CA ARG A 117 7.84 -11.14 18.23
C ARG A 117 8.62 -9.83 18.31
N THR A 118 9.36 -9.47 17.26
CA THR A 118 10.11 -8.21 17.22
C THR A 118 9.17 -7.01 17.14
N CYS A 119 8.10 -7.09 16.33
CA CYS A 119 7.06 -6.06 16.32
C CYS A 119 6.39 -5.91 17.67
N ASP A 120 5.98 -7.01 18.31
CA ASP A 120 5.32 -7.00 19.62
C ASP A 120 6.21 -6.38 20.71
N LYS A 121 7.50 -6.66 20.67
CA LYS A 121 8.47 -6.02 21.56
C LYS A 121 8.48 -4.50 21.37
N ILE A 122 8.58 -4.03 20.12
CA ILE A 122 8.56 -2.60 19.80
C ILE A 122 7.23 -1.95 20.26
N ILE A 123 6.10 -2.63 20.02
CA ILE A 123 4.78 -2.14 20.46
C ILE A 123 4.74 -1.98 22.00
N LYS A 124 5.23 -2.98 22.73
CA LYS A 124 5.29 -2.93 24.21
C LYS A 124 6.15 -1.78 24.72
N GLU A 125 7.29 -1.52 24.07
CA GLU A 125 8.24 -0.50 24.49
C GLU A 125 7.81 0.92 24.11
N THR A 126 7.16 1.09 22.95
CA THR A 126 6.88 2.42 22.38
C THR A 126 5.40 2.78 22.35
N GLY A 127 4.52 1.79 22.42
CA GLY A 127 3.09 1.94 22.17
C GLY A 127 2.75 2.19 20.71
N ALA A 128 3.69 1.95 19.75
CA ALA A 128 3.51 2.21 18.34
C ALA A 128 2.31 1.45 17.75
N ASN A 129 1.65 2.08 16.78
CA ASN A 129 0.50 1.51 16.10
C ASN A 129 0.97 0.53 15.02
N PHE A 130 0.49 -0.71 15.06
CA PHE A 130 0.83 -1.69 14.03
C PHE A 130 0.02 -1.44 12.75
N ILE A 131 0.70 -1.38 11.61
CA ILE A 131 0.06 -1.32 10.29
C ILE A 131 0.34 -2.62 9.55
N HIS A 132 -0.71 -3.46 9.45
CA HIS A 132 -0.64 -4.71 8.68
C HIS A 132 -0.50 -4.41 7.18
N PRO A 133 0.30 -5.17 6.41
CA PRO A 133 0.57 -4.87 5.00
C PRO A 133 -0.63 -5.03 4.05
N PHE A 134 -1.72 -5.65 4.45
CA PHE A 134 -2.91 -5.86 3.64
C PHE A 134 -4.20 -6.10 4.45
N ASP A 135 -4.13 -6.67 5.65
CA ASP A 135 -5.28 -6.97 6.51
C ASP A 135 -5.47 -5.83 7.53
N ASN A 136 -5.95 -4.70 7.04
CA ASN A 136 -6.22 -3.50 7.82
C ASN A 136 -7.18 -2.61 7.02
N ASP A 137 -8.30 -2.23 7.61
CA ASP A 137 -9.38 -1.49 6.95
C ASP A 137 -8.91 -0.17 6.33
N ASP A 138 -8.12 0.61 7.07
CA ASP A 138 -7.59 1.86 6.57
C ASP A 138 -6.59 1.66 5.41
N VAL A 139 -5.82 0.57 5.43
CA VAL A 139 -4.94 0.20 4.32
C VAL A 139 -5.79 -0.18 3.11
N ILE A 140 -6.81 -1.03 3.27
CA ILE A 140 -7.72 -1.44 2.19
C ILE A 140 -8.43 -0.22 1.58
N LEU A 141 -8.97 0.67 2.43
CA LEU A 141 -9.58 1.93 2.00
C LEU A 141 -8.61 2.84 1.23
N GLY A 142 -7.35 2.89 1.62
CA GLY A 142 -6.33 3.61 0.87
C GLY A 142 -6.07 3.00 -0.51
N GLN A 143 -6.00 1.67 -0.61
CA GLN A 143 -5.81 0.96 -1.88
C GLN A 143 -7.00 1.14 -2.84
N SER A 144 -8.22 1.31 -2.32
CA SER A 144 -9.43 1.53 -3.13
C SER A 144 -9.32 2.76 -4.03
N THR A 145 -8.51 3.75 -3.63
CA THR A 145 -8.29 4.96 -4.45
C THR A 145 -7.66 4.68 -5.81
N CYS A 146 -6.97 3.55 -5.98
CA CYS A 146 -6.44 3.12 -7.27
C CYS A 146 -7.57 2.81 -8.26
N ALA A 147 -8.52 1.96 -7.87
CA ALA A 147 -9.67 1.61 -8.69
C ALA A 147 -10.62 2.81 -8.90
N LYS A 148 -10.77 3.67 -7.88
CA LYS A 148 -11.52 4.92 -8.00
C LYS A 148 -10.97 5.78 -9.14
N GLU A 149 -9.65 6.00 -9.19
CA GLU A 149 -9.02 6.78 -10.26
C GLU A 149 -9.19 6.12 -11.64
N ILE A 150 -9.16 4.78 -11.72
CA ILE A 150 -9.43 4.05 -12.97
C ILE A 150 -10.85 4.34 -13.44
N TYR A 151 -11.84 4.19 -12.57
CA TYR A 151 -13.25 4.39 -12.92
C TYR A 151 -13.55 5.83 -13.32
N GLU A 152 -12.96 6.82 -12.65
CA GLU A 152 -13.13 8.24 -13.00
C GLU A 152 -12.61 8.57 -14.41
N GLU A 153 -11.59 7.86 -14.89
CA GLU A 153 -11.01 8.08 -16.23
C GLU A 153 -11.62 7.16 -17.30
N LEU A 154 -12.05 5.97 -16.91
CA LEU A 154 -12.55 4.91 -17.80
C LEU A 154 -13.84 4.29 -17.22
N PRO A 155 -14.97 4.99 -17.26
CA PRO A 155 -16.22 4.53 -16.63
C PRO A 155 -16.84 3.29 -17.32
N ASP A 156 -16.49 3.03 -18.58
CA ASP A 156 -17.10 1.97 -19.41
C ASP A 156 -16.26 0.69 -19.49
N LEU A 157 -15.34 0.47 -18.55
CA LEU A 157 -14.56 -0.77 -18.49
C LEU A 157 -15.45 -1.99 -18.21
N HIS A 158 -15.22 -3.06 -18.98
CA HIS A 158 -15.90 -4.34 -18.76
C HIS A 158 -15.29 -5.14 -17.60
N TYR A 159 -13.98 -5.05 -17.42
CA TYR A 159 -13.23 -5.81 -16.43
C TYR A 159 -12.16 -4.96 -15.77
N ILE A 160 -11.89 -5.19 -14.49
CA ILE A 160 -10.70 -4.72 -13.79
C ILE A 160 -9.94 -5.95 -13.29
N ILE A 161 -8.68 -6.05 -13.67
CA ILE A 161 -7.78 -7.15 -13.27
C ILE A 161 -6.80 -6.60 -12.24
N SER A 162 -6.73 -7.24 -11.09
CA SER A 162 -5.84 -6.85 -9.99
C SER A 162 -4.94 -8.03 -9.60
N PRO A 163 -3.64 -7.82 -9.39
CA PRO A 163 -2.78 -8.86 -8.83
C PRO A 163 -3.17 -9.14 -7.38
N VAL A 164 -3.22 -10.42 -7.01
CA VAL A 164 -3.60 -10.85 -5.66
C VAL A 164 -2.40 -11.52 -4.97
N GLY A 165 -1.92 -10.85 -3.89
CA GLY A 165 -1.04 -11.44 -2.90
C GLY A 165 -1.82 -11.63 -1.60
N GLY A 166 -1.59 -10.78 -0.58
CA GLY A 166 -2.39 -10.79 0.65
C GLY A 166 -3.80 -10.18 0.52
N GLY A 167 -4.26 -9.86 -0.67
CA GLY A 167 -5.65 -9.45 -0.93
C GLY A 167 -5.97 -7.96 -0.78
N GLY A 168 -5.15 -7.15 -0.10
CA GLY A 168 -5.50 -5.77 0.23
C GLY A 168 -5.80 -4.85 -0.96
N LEU A 169 -5.11 -5.02 -2.11
CA LEU A 169 -5.41 -4.26 -3.33
C LEU A 169 -6.73 -4.75 -3.96
N ALA A 170 -6.91 -6.07 -4.05
CA ALA A 170 -8.13 -6.66 -4.61
C ALA A 170 -9.36 -6.27 -3.78
N SER A 171 -9.29 -6.38 -2.45
CA SER A 171 -10.36 -5.95 -1.55
C SER A 171 -10.68 -4.46 -1.71
N GLY A 172 -9.65 -3.60 -1.78
CA GLY A 172 -9.84 -2.17 -2.04
C GLY A 172 -10.46 -1.89 -3.40
N THR A 173 -10.07 -2.63 -4.44
CA THR A 173 -10.67 -2.53 -5.77
C THR A 173 -12.16 -2.87 -5.74
N ILE A 174 -12.52 -4.00 -5.14
CA ILE A 174 -13.92 -4.42 -4.99
C ILE A 174 -14.72 -3.38 -4.21
N LEU A 175 -14.20 -2.92 -3.08
CA LEU A 175 -14.84 -1.92 -2.24
C LEU A 175 -15.12 -0.62 -3.01
N SER A 176 -14.20 -0.16 -3.84
CA SER A 176 -14.39 1.02 -4.68
C SER A 176 -15.52 0.81 -5.69
N LEU A 177 -15.59 -0.38 -6.31
CA LEU A 177 -16.56 -0.68 -7.35
C LEU A 177 -17.98 -0.87 -6.82
N ILE A 178 -18.16 -1.42 -5.61
CA ILE A 178 -19.47 -1.59 -4.97
C ILE A 178 -20.16 -0.22 -4.79
N HIS A 179 -19.43 0.81 -4.47
CA HIS A 179 -19.98 2.15 -4.25
C HIS A 179 -20.18 2.99 -5.51
N ILE A 180 -19.66 2.54 -6.65
CA ILE A 180 -19.64 3.31 -7.90
C ILE A 180 -20.54 2.67 -8.97
N SER A 181 -20.73 1.35 -8.92
CA SER A 181 -21.51 0.62 -9.91
C SER A 181 -22.92 0.33 -9.43
N GLU A 182 -23.91 0.71 -10.24
CA GLU A 182 -25.24 0.15 -10.20
C GLU A 182 -25.18 -1.39 -10.30
N PRO A 183 -26.16 -2.16 -9.79
CA PRO A 183 -26.06 -3.62 -9.57
C PRO A 183 -25.91 -4.50 -10.83
N THR A 184 -25.63 -3.94 -11.99
CA THR A 184 -25.59 -4.62 -13.29
C THR A 184 -24.17 -4.99 -13.78
N ARG A 185 -23.09 -4.58 -13.11
CA ARG A 185 -21.72 -4.88 -13.58
C ARG A 185 -21.20 -6.20 -13.00
N ARG A 186 -20.83 -7.13 -13.89
CA ARG A 186 -20.20 -8.41 -13.55
C ARG A 186 -18.74 -8.21 -13.23
N TYR A 187 -18.28 -8.76 -12.11
CA TYR A 187 -16.87 -8.75 -11.70
C TYR A 187 -16.24 -10.08 -12.08
N ALA A 188 -15.06 -10.04 -12.71
CA ALA A 188 -14.17 -11.19 -12.84
C ALA A 188 -12.96 -10.96 -11.92
N ILE A 189 -12.72 -11.92 -11.05
CA ILE A 189 -11.55 -12.00 -10.17
C ILE A 189 -10.49 -12.84 -10.85
#